data_4d550dfec67d68712b3806dbd43b2f56
#
_entry.id   4d550dfec67d68712b3806dbd43b2f56
#
_cell.length_a   1.000
_cell.length_b   1.000
_cell.length_c   1.000
_cell.angle_alpha   90.00
_cell.angle_beta   90.00
_cell.angle_gamma   90.00
#
_symmetry.space_group_name_H-M   'P 1'
#
loop_
_entity.id
_entity.type
_entity.pdbx_description
1 polymer ?
#
loop_
_entity_poly.entity_id
_entity_poly.type
_entity_poly.pdbx_seq_one_letter_code
_entity_poly.pdbx_strand_id
1 'polypeptide(L)'
;MFVIKPSGVEYEKLTPEDMVVMSLDGEKVEGELNPSSDTKTHMVLYRRFPDIGGIVHTHSPWATSWAQAGRSIPCYGTTHADYIC
;
A
#
# COMPACT_ATOMS: atom_id res chain seq x y z
N MET A 1 -14.25 2.98 5.11
CA MET A 1 -13.77 3.63 3.86
C MET A 1 -12.29 3.89 3.93
N PHE A 2 -11.63 3.91 2.82
CA PHE A 2 -10.22 4.28 2.75
C PHE A 2 -9.95 5.12 1.49
N VAL A 3 -8.87 5.89 1.54
CA VAL A 3 -8.43 6.73 0.43
C VAL A 3 -7.24 6.06 -0.23
N ILE A 4 -7.24 5.99 -1.55
CA ILE A 4 -6.15 5.39 -2.31
C ILE A 4 -5.84 6.26 -3.54
N LYS A 5 -4.59 6.24 -3.97
CA LYS A 5 -4.18 6.98 -5.16
C LYS A 5 -4.84 6.39 -6.42
N PRO A 6 -5.04 7.20 -7.46
CA PRO A 6 -5.55 6.70 -8.73
C PRO A 6 -4.50 5.88 -9.48
N SER A 7 -4.96 5.07 -10.42
CA SER A 7 -4.12 4.37 -11.36
C SER A 7 -3.65 5.31 -12.47
N GLY A 8 -2.39 5.18 -12.88
CA GLY A 8 -1.89 5.84 -14.09
C GLY A 8 -1.54 7.31 -13.97
N VAL A 9 -1.49 7.86 -12.76
CA VAL A 9 -1.06 9.25 -12.54
C VAL A 9 0.31 9.26 -11.88
N GLU A 10 1.25 10.02 -12.44
CA GLU A 10 2.60 10.17 -11.88
C GLU A 10 2.53 10.87 -10.52
N TYR A 11 3.41 10.45 -9.60
CA TYR A 11 3.42 11.00 -8.23
C TYR A 11 3.57 12.53 -8.19
N GLU A 12 4.41 13.10 -9.05
CA GLU A 12 4.64 14.54 -9.10
C GLU A 12 3.43 15.32 -9.59
N LYS A 13 2.50 14.65 -10.25
CA LYS A 13 1.29 15.26 -10.81
C LYS A 13 0.05 15.01 -9.97
N LEU A 14 0.15 14.21 -8.91
CA LEU A 14 -0.99 13.93 -8.05
C LEU A 14 -1.44 15.17 -7.30
N THR A 15 -2.75 15.38 -7.25
CA THR A 15 -3.40 16.40 -6.44
C THR A 15 -4.37 15.72 -5.47
N PRO A 16 -4.78 16.40 -4.38
CA PRO A 16 -5.77 15.81 -3.46
C PRO A 16 -7.08 15.43 -4.15
N GLU A 17 -7.48 16.15 -5.18
CA GLU A 17 -8.70 15.91 -5.93
C GLU A 17 -8.65 14.63 -6.77
N ASP A 18 -7.44 14.14 -7.08
CA ASP A 18 -7.25 12.90 -7.84
C ASP A 18 -7.46 11.65 -6.98
N MET A 19 -7.44 11.79 -5.67
CA MET A 19 -7.57 10.66 -4.76
C MET A 19 -8.94 10.02 -4.86
N VAL A 20 -8.98 8.71 -4.67
CA VAL A 20 -10.20 7.92 -4.77
C VAL A 20 -10.58 7.40 -3.39
N VAL A 21 -11.84 7.56 -3.03
CA VAL A 21 -12.38 7.01 -1.77
C VAL A 21 -13.11 5.71 -2.08
N MET A 22 -12.69 4.65 -1.41
CA MET A 22 -13.24 3.31 -1.61
C MET A 22 -13.93 2.81 -0.34
N SER A 23 -15.01 2.06 -0.52
CA SER A 23 -15.59 1.31 0.59
C SER A 23 -14.79 0.03 0.84
N LEU A 24 -14.96 -0.56 2.01
CA LEU A 24 -14.35 -1.86 2.32
C LEU A 24 -14.96 -3.01 1.53
N ASP A 25 -16.07 -2.77 0.83
CA ASP A 25 -16.73 -3.74 -0.05
C ASP A 25 -16.21 -3.66 -1.50
N GLY A 26 -15.32 -2.71 -1.77
CA GLY A 26 -14.71 -2.58 -3.09
C GLY A 26 -15.44 -1.63 -4.04
N GLU A 27 -16.35 -0.82 -3.53
CA GLU A 27 -17.08 0.16 -4.33
C GLU A 27 -16.45 1.55 -4.21
N LYS A 28 -16.41 2.28 -5.32
CA LYS A 28 -15.93 3.65 -5.32
C LYS A 28 -17.01 4.57 -4.73
N VAL A 29 -16.64 5.28 -3.67
CA VAL A 29 -17.53 6.21 -2.97
C VAL A 29 -17.39 7.61 -3.52
N GLU A 30 -16.15 8.05 -3.81
CA GLU A 30 -15.86 9.39 -4.28
C GLU A 30 -14.63 9.36 -5.18
N GLY A 31 -14.57 10.26 -6.15
CA GLY A 31 -13.47 10.42 -7.09
C GLY A 31 -13.85 10.06 -8.51
N GLU A 32 -13.20 10.71 -9.49
CA GLU A 32 -13.50 10.52 -10.90
C GLU A 32 -12.60 9.49 -11.57
N LEU A 33 -11.38 9.33 -11.05
CA LEU A 33 -10.38 8.44 -11.64
C LEU A 33 -10.55 7.00 -11.16
N ASN A 34 -9.93 6.08 -11.87
CA ASN A 34 -9.89 4.69 -11.44
C ASN A 34 -8.92 4.53 -10.29
N PRO A 35 -9.27 3.75 -9.25
CA PRO A 35 -8.37 3.51 -8.14
C PRO A 35 -7.15 2.69 -8.58
N SER A 36 -6.09 2.74 -7.77
CA SER A 36 -4.86 1.97 -8.01
C SER A 36 -5.16 0.48 -8.25
N SER A 37 -4.33 -0.17 -9.06
CA SER A 37 -4.39 -1.62 -9.26
C SER A 37 -4.15 -2.40 -7.96
N ASP A 38 -3.56 -1.77 -6.94
CA ASP A 38 -3.30 -2.37 -5.63
C ASP A 38 -4.49 -2.27 -4.67
N THR A 39 -5.63 -1.75 -5.12
CA THR A 39 -6.82 -1.52 -4.27
C THR A 39 -7.29 -2.79 -3.57
N LYS A 40 -7.32 -3.92 -4.26
CA LYS A 40 -7.76 -5.18 -3.67
C LYS A 40 -6.86 -5.62 -2.51
N THR A 41 -5.56 -5.47 -2.66
CA THR A 41 -4.59 -5.79 -1.61
C THR A 41 -4.80 -4.91 -0.38
N HIS A 42 -4.93 -3.60 -0.59
CA HIS A 42 -5.18 -2.64 0.48
C HIS A 42 -6.51 -2.94 1.18
N MET A 43 -7.55 -3.25 0.42
CA MET A 43 -8.86 -3.59 0.96
C MET A 43 -8.81 -4.81 1.88
N VAL A 44 -8.12 -5.87 1.47
CA VAL A 44 -7.95 -7.07 2.28
C VAL A 44 -7.22 -6.75 3.57
N LEU A 45 -6.16 -5.95 3.52
CA LEU A 45 -5.39 -5.57 4.70
C LEU A 45 -6.23 -4.73 5.68
N TYR A 46 -7.01 -3.77 5.19
CA TYR A 46 -7.89 -2.97 6.05
C TYR A 46 -8.98 -3.82 6.71
N ARG A 47 -9.47 -4.83 6.02
CA ARG A 47 -10.47 -5.75 6.60
C ARG A 47 -9.86 -6.67 7.66
N ARG A 48 -8.65 -7.18 7.41
CA ARG A 48 -7.98 -8.12 8.31
C ARG A 48 -7.39 -7.44 9.54
N PHE A 49 -7.01 -6.18 9.39
CA PHE A 49 -6.37 -5.39 10.44
C PHE A 49 -7.17 -4.12 10.69
N PRO A 50 -8.32 -4.22 11.38
CA PRO A 50 -9.24 -3.06 11.52
C PRO A 50 -8.66 -1.90 12.32
N ASP A 51 -7.60 -2.12 13.08
CA ASP A 51 -6.98 -1.09 13.91
C ASP A 51 -5.93 -0.25 13.19
N ILE A 52 -5.54 -0.61 11.96
CA ILE A 52 -4.54 0.17 11.24
C ILE A 52 -5.15 1.43 10.62
N GLY A 53 -4.39 2.54 10.65
CA GLY A 53 -4.81 3.81 10.10
C GLY A 53 -4.28 4.10 8.70
N GLY A 54 -3.35 3.30 8.21
CA GLY A 54 -2.78 3.49 6.88
C GLY A 54 -1.92 2.33 6.43
N ILE A 55 -1.65 2.29 5.12
CA ILE A 55 -0.80 1.27 4.49
C ILE A 55 0.20 1.98 3.59
N VAL A 56 1.46 1.63 3.73
CA VAL A 56 2.53 2.10 2.83
C VAL A 56 2.96 0.94 1.95
N HIS A 57 2.88 1.15 0.64
CA HIS A 57 3.25 0.16 -0.36
C HIS A 57 4.44 0.68 -1.17
N THR A 58 5.52 -0.05 -1.16
CA THR A 58 6.74 0.31 -1.91
C THR A 58 7.17 -0.84 -2.81
N HIS A 59 7.97 -0.51 -3.82
CA HIS A 59 8.55 -1.47 -4.76
C HIS A 59 10.06 -1.57 -4.53
N SER A 60 10.46 -2.00 -3.34
CA SER A 60 11.88 -2.19 -3.01
C SER A 60 12.44 -3.42 -3.74
N PRO A 61 13.42 -3.27 -4.66
CA PRO A 61 13.99 -4.42 -5.37
C PRO A 61 14.63 -5.44 -4.43
N TRP A 62 15.31 -4.96 -3.41
CA TRP A 62 16.01 -5.83 -2.45
C TRP A 62 15.03 -6.62 -1.59
N ALA A 63 14.03 -5.96 -1.01
CA ALA A 63 13.01 -6.63 -0.22
C ALA A 63 12.20 -7.63 -1.07
N THR A 64 11.87 -7.23 -2.29
CA THR A 64 11.14 -8.09 -3.22
C THR A 64 11.95 -9.33 -3.61
N SER A 65 13.26 -9.19 -3.78
CA SER A 65 14.15 -10.32 -4.09
C SER A 65 14.12 -11.37 -2.97
N TRP A 66 14.18 -10.94 -1.72
CA TRP A 66 14.06 -11.85 -0.58
C TRP A 66 12.69 -12.57 -0.58
N ALA A 67 11.62 -11.80 -0.81
CA ALA A 67 10.27 -12.35 -0.84
C ALA A 67 10.10 -13.38 -1.96
N GLN A 68 10.59 -13.09 -3.16
CA GLN A 68 10.51 -14.01 -4.29
C GLN A 68 11.34 -15.27 -4.08
N ALA A 69 12.45 -15.18 -3.33
CA ALA A 69 13.27 -16.33 -2.96
C ALA A 69 12.63 -17.16 -1.83
N GLY A 70 11.52 -16.70 -1.25
CA GLY A 70 10.87 -17.36 -0.13
C GLY A 70 11.69 -17.35 1.15
N ARG A 71 12.50 -16.29 1.36
CA ARG A 71 13.40 -16.17 2.48
C ARG A 71 13.13 -14.93 3.32
N SER A 72 13.30 -15.07 4.63
CA SER A 72 13.30 -13.93 5.54
C SER A 72 14.57 -13.09 5.36
N ILE A 73 14.45 -11.79 5.62
CA ILE A 73 15.61 -10.89 5.64
C ILE A 73 16.28 -11.00 7.00
N PRO A 74 17.55 -11.48 7.08
CA PRO A 74 18.25 -11.55 8.35
C PRO A 74 18.58 -10.16 8.92
N CYS A 75 18.77 -10.08 10.23
CA CYS A 75 19.16 -8.82 10.88
C CYS A 75 20.66 -8.60 10.70
N TYR A 76 21.05 -7.90 9.64
CA TYR A 76 22.45 -7.66 9.32
C TYR A 76 23.09 -6.47 10.03
N GLY A 77 22.30 -5.58 10.61
CA GLY A 77 22.82 -4.37 11.24
C GLY A 77 22.01 -3.94 12.45
N THR A 78 22.59 -3.02 13.25
CA THR A 78 21.95 -2.53 14.47
C THR A 78 20.64 -1.79 14.19
N THR A 79 20.59 -0.98 13.15
CA THR A 79 19.37 -0.26 12.78
C THR A 79 18.23 -1.21 12.43
N HIS A 80 18.52 -2.26 11.67
CA HIS A 80 17.53 -3.28 11.33
C HIS A 80 17.05 -4.00 12.59
N ALA A 81 17.97 -4.40 13.45
CA ALA A 81 17.64 -5.08 14.71
C ALA A 81 16.78 -4.21 15.63
N ASP A 82 17.09 -2.91 15.72
CA ASP A 82 16.42 -1.99 16.63
C ASP A 82 14.99 -1.62 16.19
N TYR A 83 14.73 -1.55 14.90
CA TYR A 83 13.47 -0.98 14.37
C TYR A 83 12.57 -1.98 13.63
N ILE A 84 13.09 -3.09 13.16
CA ILE A 84 12.35 -4.01 12.28
C ILE A 84 12.27 -5.43 12.82
N CYS A 85 13.30 -5.90 13.46
CA CYS A 85 13.32 -7.26 14.03
C CYS A 85 12.55 -7.41 15.32
#